data_cc59f8f790c2b2e259298e909140911f
#
_entry.id   cc59f8f790c2b2e259298e909140911f
#
_cell.length_a   1.000
_cell.length_b   1.000
_cell.length_c   1.000
_cell.angle_alpha   90.00
_cell.angle_beta   90.00
_cell.angle_gamma   90.00
#
_symmetry.space_group_name_H-M   'P 1'
#
loop_
_entity.id
_entity.type
_entity.pdbx_description
1 polymer ?
#
loop_
_entity_poly.entity_id
_entity_poly.type
_entity_poly.pdbx_seq_one_letter_code
_entity_poly.pdbx_strand_id
1 'polypeptide(L)'
;MLYLDYGRQDGQWVPNKYGDNKNLEAIEFFKHLNSVIRGRKDGAIIIAEESTAWPKVTKSPEEDGLGFTFKWNMGWMHDFLEYMKLDPYFRKFNHNKMTFGITYCTSENFILVLSHDEVVHLKCSMINK
;
A
#
# COMPACT_ATOMS: atom_id res chain seq x y z
N MET A 1 3.75 2.48 10.78
CA MET A 1 3.50 1.07 10.42
C MET A 1 2.31 0.57 11.20
N LEU A 2 1.40 -0.14 10.55
CA LEU A 2 0.16 -0.64 11.14
C LEU A 2 0.34 -1.99 11.83
N TYR A 3 1.44 -2.71 11.53
CA TYR A 3 1.79 -3.98 12.14
C TYR A 3 3.04 -3.86 13.02
N LEU A 4 2.98 -4.41 14.23
CA LEU A 4 4.08 -4.42 15.22
C LEU A 4 5.23 -5.35 14.81
N ASP A 5 4.93 -6.41 14.08
CA ASP A 5 5.88 -7.42 13.60
C ASP A 5 6.47 -7.11 12.22
N TYR A 6 6.11 -5.99 11.60
CA TYR A 6 6.59 -5.66 10.27
C TYR A 6 8.12 -5.58 10.20
N GLY A 7 8.73 -6.46 9.40
CA GLY A 7 10.19 -6.58 9.27
C GLY A 7 10.91 -7.11 10.50
N ARG A 8 10.20 -7.71 11.46
CA ARG A 8 10.76 -8.26 12.71
C ARG A 8 10.53 -9.76 12.78
N GLN A 9 11.45 -10.46 13.43
CA GLN A 9 11.33 -11.89 13.73
C GLN A 9 10.59 -12.12 15.05
N ASP A 10 10.16 -13.35 15.27
CA ASP A 10 9.57 -13.77 16.54
C ASP A 10 10.50 -13.42 17.72
N GLY A 11 9.93 -12.84 18.77
CA GLY A 11 10.67 -12.34 19.93
C GLY A 11 11.27 -10.93 19.79
N GLN A 12 11.19 -10.30 18.61
CA GLN A 12 11.66 -8.93 18.38
C GLN A 12 10.55 -7.86 18.47
N TRP A 13 9.35 -8.27 18.79
CA TRP A 13 8.20 -7.39 18.96
C TRP A 13 7.32 -7.87 20.13
N VAL A 14 6.50 -6.97 20.65
CA VAL A 14 5.58 -7.27 21.75
C VAL A 14 4.15 -7.16 21.21
N PRO A 15 3.30 -8.19 21.40
CA PRO A 15 1.89 -8.11 21.04
C PRO A 15 1.17 -6.96 21.73
N ASN A 16 0.11 -6.45 21.09
CA ASN A 16 -0.75 -5.47 21.72
C ASN A 16 -1.57 -6.07 22.87
N LYS A 17 -2.38 -5.24 23.54
CA LYS A 17 -3.20 -5.65 24.69
C LYS A 17 -4.21 -6.77 24.41
N TYR A 18 -4.48 -7.08 23.15
CA TYR A 18 -5.36 -8.16 22.72
C TYR A 18 -4.59 -9.42 22.28
N GLY A 19 -3.26 -9.38 22.30
CA GLY A 19 -2.40 -10.49 21.90
C GLY A 19 -2.17 -10.59 20.38
N ASP A 20 -2.56 -9.59 19.60
CA ASP A 20 -2.34 -9.58 18.15
C ASP A 20 -1.20 -8.60 17.74
N ASN A 21 -0.87 -8.58 16.45
CA ASN A 21 0.24 -7.81 15.88
C ASN A 21 -0.15 -6.40 15.39
N LYS A 22 -1.37 -5.94 15.64
CA LYS A 22 -1.80 -4.61 15.20
C LYS A 22 -1.24 -3.52 16.10
N ASN A 23 -0.74 -2.45 15.50
CA ASN A 23 -0.33 -1.25 16.21
C ASN A 23 -1.55 -0.36 16.47
N LEU A 24 -2.18 -0.55 17.62
CA LEU A 24 -3.45 0.12 17.96
C LEU A 24 -3.28 1.64 18.03
N GLU A 25 -2.16 2.11 18.56
CA GLU A 25 -1.85 3.53 18.69
C GLU A 25 -1.70 4.19 17.33
N ALA A 26 -1.03 3.53 16.39
CA ALA A 26 -0.91 4.03 15.01
C ALA A 26 -2.26 4.06 14.29
N ILE A 27 -3.10 3.04 14.48
CA ILE A 27 -4.44 2.97 13.89
C ILE A 27 -5.30 4.14 14.39
N GLU A 28 -5.36 4.35 15.70
CA GLU A 28 -6.12 5.44 16.32
C GLU A 28 -5.57 6.81 15.89
N PHE A 29 -4.27 6.96 15.85
CA PHE A 29 -3.63 8.19 15.37
C PHE A 29 -4.08 8.53 13.93
N PHE A 30 -4.02 7.57 13.00
CA PHE A 30 -4.41 7.83 11.61
C PHE A 30 -5.92 8.08 11.47
N LYS A 31 -6.76 7.34 12.18
CA LYS A 31 -8.21 7.60 12.19
C LYS A 31 -8.52 9.02 12.65
N HIS A 32 -7.88 9.45 13.74
CA HIS A 32 -8.06 10.78 14.28
C HIS A 32 -7.53 11.87 13.34
N LEU A 33 -6.28 11.73 12.88
CA LEU A 33 -5.64 12.66 11.95
C LEU A 33 -6.49 12.86 10.68
N ASN A 34 -6.90 11.77 10.05
CA ASN A 34 -7.69 11.82 8.82
C ASN A 34 -9.08 12.41 9.05
N SER A 35 -9.71 12.15 10.20
CA SER A 35 -10.98 12.75 10.58
C SER A 35 -10.86 14.28 10.74
N VAL A 36 -9.80 14.76 11.40
CA VAL A 36 -9.55 16.20 11.57
C VAL A 36 -9.32 16.87 10.21
N ILE A 37 -8.49 16.28 9.35
CA ILE A 37 -8.19 16.88 8.03
C ILE A 37 -9.45 16.91 7.15
N ARG A 38 -10.23 15.83 7.12
CA ARG A 38 -11.51 15.80 6.39
C ARG A 38 -12.51 16.83 6.94
N GLY A 39 -12.52 17.04 8.25
CA GLY A 39 -13.38 18.02 8.91
C GLY A 39 -13.07 19.47 8.53
N ARG A 40 -11.83 19.78 8.14
CA ARG A 40 -11.41 21.13 7.70
C ARG A 40 -12.07 21.56 6.38
N LYS A 41 -12.42 20.61 5.51
CA LYS A 41 -13.07 20.85 4.20
C LYS A 41 -12.31 21.84 3.30
N ASP A 42 -10.99 21.87 3.43
CA ASP A 42 -10.09 22.75 2.65
C ASP A 42 -9.58 22.10 1.35
N GLY A 43 -10.08 20.91 1.01
CA GLY A 43 -9.69 20.17 -0.19
C GLY A 43 -8.40 19.37 -0.04
N ALA A 44 -7.83 19.26 1.17
CA ALA A 44 -6.63 18.48 1.42
C ALA A 44 -6.86 16.99 1.10
N ILE A 45 -5.90 16.41 0.38
CA ILE A 45 -5.88 14.99 -0.02
C ILE A 45 -4.76 14.31 0.76
N ILE A 46 -5.09 13.15 1.37
CA ILE A 46 -4.12 12.35 2.09
C ILE A 46 -3.98 11.01 1.39
N ILE A 47 -2.76 10.66 1.04
CA ILE A 47 -2.44 9.44 0.30
C ILE A 47 -1.61 8.54 1.19
N ALA A 48 -2.05 7.29 1.36
CA ALA A 48 -1.32 6.28 2.11
C ALA A 48 -0.32 5.55 1.22
N GLU A 49 0.91 5.41 1.72
CA GLU A 49 1.85 4.39 1.27
C GLU A 49 1.82 3.24 2.29
N GLU A 50 1.17 2.15 1.92
CA GLU A 50 1.06 0.95 2.76
C GLU A 50 1.25 -0.29 1.88
N SER A 51 2.36 -0.97 2.08
CA SER A 51 2.76 -2.13 1.27
C SER A 51 2.11 -3.45 1.70
N THR A 52 1.44 -3.46 2.85
CA THR A 52 0.77 -4.66 3.35
C THR A 52 -0.67 -4.76 2.82
N ALA A 53 -1.30 -5.90 3.06
CA ALA A 53 -2.70 -6.14 2.73
C ALA A 53 -3.69 -5.56 3.77
N TRP A 54 -3.29 -4.49 4.49
CA TRP A 54 -4.18 -3.87 5.48
C TRP A 54 -5.49 -3.42 4.82
N PRO A 55 -6.66 -3.86 5.34
CA PRO A 55 -7.93 -3.56 4.72
C PRO A 55 -8.45 -2.16 5.09
N LYS A 56 -9.35 -1.63 4.27
CA LYS A 56 -10.10 -0.39 4.56
C LYS A 56 -9.25 0.84 4.82
N VAL A 57 -8.08 0.95 4.18
CA VAL A 57 -7.19 2.12 4.32
C VAL A 57 -7.92 3.39 3.85
N THR A 58 -8.66 3.31 2.75
CA THR A 58 -9.37 4.44 2.14
C THR A 58 -10.86 4.51 2.50
N LYS A 59 -11.37 3.62 3.34
CA LYS A 59 -12.72 3.72 3.89
C LYS A 59 -12.77 4.72 5.03
N SER A 60 -13.97 5.26 5.27
CA SER A 60 -14.15 6.23 6.35
C SER A 60 -13.98 5.59 7.73
N PRO A 61 -13.59 6.37 8.76
CA PRO A 61 -13.52 5.86 10.13
C PRO A 61 -14.82 5.30 10.65
N GLU A 62 -15.99 5.79 10.18
CA GLU A 62 -17.32 5.28 10.53
C GLU A 62 -17.54 3.85 10.01
N GLU A 63 -16.86 3.47 8.95
CA GLU A 63 -16.86 2.12 8.38
C GLU A 63 -15.71 1.26 8.90
N ASP A 64 -15.06 1.67 10.01
CA ASP A 64 -13.85 1.08 10.57
C ASP A 64 -12.64 1.17 9.64
N GLY A 65 -12.60 2.18 8.79
CA GLY A 65 -11.46 2.49 7.93
C GLY A 65 -10.48 3.48 8.55
N LEU A 66 -9.34 3.68 7.90
CA LEU A 66 -8.33 4.64 8.35
C LEU A 66 -8.59 6.07 7.86
N GLY A 67 -9.46 6.26 6.87
CA GLY A 67 -9.90 7.58 6.40
C GLY A 67 -8.96 8.26 5.40
N PHE A 68 -7.98 7.57 4.83
CA PHE A 68 -7.18 8.11 3.73
C PHE A 68 -8.02 8.36 2.48
N THR A 69 -7.65 9.34 1.68
CA THR A 69 -8.34 9.64 0.41
C THR A 69 -7.99 8.59 -0.63
N PHE A 70 -6.70 8.28 -0.74
CA PHE A 70 -6.16 7.31 -1.69
C PHE A 70 -5.11 6.42 -1.02
N LYS A 71 -4.80 5.30 -1.68
CA LYS A 71 -3.70 4.40 -1.33
C LYS A 71 -2.86 4.11 -2.57
N TRP A 72 -1.55 4.11 -2.44
CA TRP A 72 -0.66 3.62 -3.48
C TRP A 72 -0.84 2.12 -3.68
N ASN A 73 -0.99 1.69 -4.93
CA ASN A 73 -1.07 0.28 -5.26
C ASN A 73 0.34 -0.30 -5.43
N MET A 74 0.95 -0.64 -4.30
CA MET A 74 2.30 -1.21 -4.27
C MET A 74 2.36 -2.61 -4.90
N GLY A 75 1.29 -3.39 -4.76
CA GLY A 75 1.17 -4.72 -5.38
C GLY A 75 1.23 -4.63 -6.91
N TRP A 76 0.45 -3.72 -7.50
CA TRP A 76 0.49 -3.47 -8.93
C TRP A 76 1.89 -3.02 -9.38
N MET A 77 2.54 -2.15 -8.63
CA MET A 77 3.90 -1.68 -8.96
C MET A 77 4.88 -2.85 -9.01
N HIS A 78 4.89 -3.72 -8.02
CA HIS A 78 5.77 -4.87 -7.98
C HIS A 78 5.52 -5.82 -9.16
N ASP A 79 4.26 -6.19 -9.42
CA ASP A 79 3.88 -7.06 -10.53
C ASP A 79 4.28 -6.46 -11.88
N PHE A 80 4.06 -5.16 -12.06
CA PHE A 80 4.44 -4.43 -13.27
C PHE A 80 5.96 -4.43 -13.47
N LEU A 81 6.73 -4.12 -12.42
CA LEU A 81 8.19 -4.10 -12.50
C LEU A 81 8.77 -5.50 -12.75
N GLU A 82 8.19 -6.54 -12.15
CA GLU A 82 8.57 -7.92 -12.46
C GLU A 82 8.28 -8.29 -13.92
N TYR A 83 7.11 -7.89 -14.44
CA TYR A 83 6.80 -8.09 -15.85
C TYR A 83 7.79 -7.39 -16.77
N MET A 84 8.16 -6.15 -16.46
CA MET A 84 9.12 -5.38 -17.27
C MET A 84 10.52 -5.96 -17.27
N LYS A 85 10.95 -6.65 -16.21
CA LYS A 85 12.24 -7.36 -16.13
C LYS A 85 12.30 -8.62 -17.00
N LEU A 86 11.16 -9.14 -17.43
CA LEU A 86 11.15 -10.33 -18.28
C LEU A 86 11.69 -9.98 -19.68
N ASP A 87 12.48 -10.91 -20.25
CA ASP A 87 12.79 -10.88 -21.67
C ASP A 87 11.47 -10.76 -22.48
N PRO A 88 11.42 -9.87 -23.49
CA PRO A 88 10.21 -9.67 -24.30
C PRO A 88 9.60 -10.95 -24.85
N TYR A 89 10.39 -11.97 -25.17
CA TYR A 89 9.93 -13.25 -25.64
C TYR A 89 9.01 -13.96 -24.63
N PHE A 90 9.31 -13.83 -23.32
CA PHE A 90 8.55 -14.48 -22.26
C PHE A 90 7.36 -13.66 -21.77
N ARG A 91 7.28 -12.37 -22.08
CA ARG A 91 6.20 -11.48 -21.61
C ARG A 91 4.81 -11.98 -22.00
N LYS A 92 4.66 -12.57 -23.19
CA LYS A 92 3.38 -13.11 -23.68
C LYS A 92 2.80 -14.22 -22.79
N PHE A 93 3.62 -14.93 -22.05
CA PHE A 93 3.20 -15.99 -21.13
C PHE A 93 2.94 -15.49 -19.69
N ASN A 94 3.27 -14.23 -19.40
CA ASN A 94 3.19 -13.64 -18.08
C ASN A 94 2.29 -12.40 -18.05
N HIS A 95 1.38 -12.27 -19.01
CA HIS A 95 0.51 -11.10 -19.13
C HIS A 95 -0.40 -10.90 -17.90
N ASN A 96 -0.69 -11.97 -17.17
CA ASN A 96 -1.42 -11.92 -15.91
C ASN A 96 -0.78 -11.00 -14.87
N LYS A 97 0.55 -10.83 -14.85
CA LYS A 97 1.23 -9.86 -13.97
C LYS A 97 0.76 -8.42 -14.22
N MET A 98 0.45 -8.08 -15.47
CA MET A 98 -0.08 -6.75 -15.83
C MET A 98 -1.54 -6.57 -15.42
N THR A 99 -2.33 -7.64 -15.46
CA THR A 99 -3.80 -7.58 -15.34
C THR A 99 -4.29 -7.98 -13.94
N PHE A 100 -3.47 -8.64 -13.13
CA PHE A 100 -3.88 -9.13 -11.81
C PHE A 100 -4.43 -8.03 -10.90
N GLY A 101 -3.87 -6.82 -10.97
CA GLY A 101 -4.35 -5.67 -10.20
C GLY A 101 -5.83 -5.32 -10.42
N ILE A 102 -6.41 -5.73 -11.57
CA ILE A 102 -7.83 -5.50 -11.88
C ILE A 102 -8.73 -6.29 -10.91
N THR A 103 -8.29 -7.44 -10.44
CA THR A 103 -9.07 -8.33 -9.57
C THR A 103 -9.42 -7.69 -8.22
N TYR A 104 -8.61 -6.74 -7.76
CA TYR A 104 -8.81 -6.06 -6.47
C TYR A 104 -8.90 -4.53 -6.59
N CYS A 105 -8.96 -3.98 -7.80
CA CYS A 105 -8.90 -2.53 -8.05
C CYS A 105 -10.02 -1.72 -7.37
N THR A 106 -11.14 -2.35 -7.03
CA THR A 106 -12.29 -1.72 -6.37
C THR A 106 -12.28 -1.84 -4.84
N SER A 107 -11.31 -2.56 -4.27
CA SER A 107 -11.24 -2.77 -2.82
C SER A 107 -10.85 -1.51 -2.03
N GLU A 108 -10.06 -0.63 -2.67
CA GLU A 108 -9.59 0.64 -2.14
C GLU A 108 -9.61 1.71 -3.25
N ASN A 109 -9.44 2.97 -2.86
CA ASN A 109 -9.21 4.06 -3.82
C ASN A 109 -7.73 4.07 -4.21
N PHE A 110 -7.35 3.27 -5.20
CA PHE A 110 -5.95 3.11 -5.58
C PHE A 110 -5.44 4.21 -6.51
N ILE A 111 -4.15 4.56 -6.31
CA ILE A 111 -3.33 5.27 -7.30
C ILE A 111 -2.26 4.29 -7.79
N LEU A 112 -2.12 4.14 -9.11
CA LEU A 112 -1.05 3.38 -9.71
C LEU A 112 0.22 4.23 -9.67
N VAL A 113 1.27 3.72 -9.04
CA VAL A 113 2.50 4.44 -8.77
C VAL A 113 3.72 3.70 -9.31
N LEU A 114 4.74 4.48 -9.70
CA LEU A 114 6.08 3.98 -9.92
C LEU A 114 7.00 4.80 -8.99
N SER A 115 7.43 4.20 -7.90
CA SER A 115 8.31 4.85 -6.94
C SER A 115 9.67 5.13 -7.57
N HIS A 116 10.20 6.33 -7.34
CA HIS A 116 11.51 6.74 -7.81
C HIS A 116 12.60 5.72 -7.41
N ASP A 117 12.57 5.25 -6.18
CA ASP A 117 13.56 4.30 -5.66
C ASP A 117 13.54 2.93 -6.37
N GLU A 118 12.41 2.58 -6.96
CA GLU A 118 12.24 1.31 -7.68
C GLU A 118 12.58 1.43 -9.18
N VAL A 119 12.56 2.63 -9.77
CA VAL A 119 12.69 2.82 -11.22
C VAL A 119 13.92 3.61 -11.64
N VAL A 120 14.65 4.25 -10.72
CA VAL A 120 15.80 5.09 -11.04
C VAL A 120 17.04 4.68 -10.24
N HIS A 121 16.97 4.61 -8.93
CA HIS A 121 18.13 4.49 -8.05
C HIS A 121 18.50 3.03 -7.81
N LEU A 122 19.75 2.63 -8.13
CA LEU A 122 20.36 1.31 -7.85
C LEU A 122 19.61 0.07 -8.39
N LYS A 123 18.36 0.21 -8.82
CA LYS A 123 17.50 -0.89 -9.30
C LYS A 123 17.20 -0.84 -10.81
N CYS A 124 18.02 -0.15 -11.56
CA CYS A 124 17.91 0.11 -13.00
C CYS A 124 16.72 1.02 -13.38
N SER A 125 16.89 1.79 -14.46
CA SER A 125 15.80 2.58 -15.03
C SER A 125 14.75 1.67 -15.71
N MET A 126 13.54 2.20 -15.91
CA MET A 126 12.48 1.50 -16.66
C MET A 126 12.90 1.08 -18.08
N ILE A 127 13.86 1.80 -18.68
CA ILE A 127 14.36 1.50 -20.02
C ILE A 127 15.32 0.28 -20.01
N ASN A 128 15.95 0.04 -18.87
CA ASN A 128 16.95 -1.01 -18.70
C ASN A 128 16.42 -2.26 -17.96
N LYS A 129 15.09 -2.32 -17.75
CA LYS A 129 14.41 -3.47 -17.15
C LYS A 129 13.90 -4.44 -18.18
#